data_5c9ad89d6d0e56af02d09fb25e073c27
#
_entry.id   5c9ad89d6d0e56af02d09fb25e073c27
#
_cell.length_a   1.000
_cell.length_b   1.000
_cell.length_c   1.000
_cell.angle_alpha   90.00
_cell.angle_beta   90.00
_cell.angle_gamma   90.00
#
_symmetry.space_group_name_H-M   'P 1'
#
loop_
_entity.id
_entity.type
_entity.pdbx_description
1 polymer ?
#
loop_
_entity_poly.entity_id
_entity_poly.type
_entity_poly.pdbx_seq_one_letter_code
_entity_poly.pdbx_strand_id
1 'polypeptide(L)'
;MAKPLIITEDQLDLMHIIECDSNSSQRQIAQKTGLSIGKVNYCLKALVSIGYIKIDNFNKSNQKTNYAYILTPKGIKEKAVITKQFIIKKKKEYDKLNSYINI
;
A
#
# COMPACT_ATOMS: atom_id res chain seq x y z
N MET A 1 19.47 -16.08 -0.73
CA MET A 1 18.21 -16.13 0.00
C MET A 1 17.40 -14.88 -0.24
N ALA A 2 16.16 -15.07 -0.63
CA ALA A 2 15.28 -13.92 -0.84
C ALA A 2 14.93 -13.32 0.51
N LYS A 3 15.06 -12.00 0.61
CA LYS A 3 14.63 -11.26 1.78
C LYS A 3 13.11 -11.33 1.87
N PRO A 4 12.51 -11.66 3.02
CA PRO A 4 11.06 -11.63 3.11
C PRO A 4 10.53 -10.21 2.87
N LEU A 5 9.36 -10.13 2.27
CA LEU A 5 8.70 -8.84 2.05
C LEU A 5 8.28 -8.27 3.41
N ILE A 6 8.61 -7.00 3.63
CA ILE A 6 8.28 -6.31 4.88
C ILE A 6 6.80 -5.98 4.93
N ILE A 7 6.18 -5.73 3.77
CA ILE A 7 4.78 -5.35 3.69
C ILE A 7 3.99 -6.35 2.87
N THR A 8 2.69 -6.38 3.11
CA THR A 8 1.76 -7.22 2.36
C THR A 8 1.33 -6.53 1.07
N GLU A 9 0.71 -7.28 0.18
CA GLU A 9 0.17 -6.70 -1.05
C GLU A 9 -0.93 -5.69 -0.75
N ASP A 10 -1.74 -5.92 0.27
CA ASP A 10 -2.75 -4.95 0.70
C ASP A 10 -2.11 -3.62 1.09
N GLN A 11 -1.01 -3.68 1.82
CA GLN A 11 -0.29 -2.47 2.21
C GLN A 11 0.31 -1.77 1.00
N LEU A 12 0.79 -2.52 0.03
CA LEU A 12 1.30 -1.94 -1.21
C LEU A 12 0.19 -1.23 -1.97
N ASP A 13 -1.00 -1.82 -2.01
CA ASP A 13 -2.17 -1.20 -2.65
C ASP A 13 -2.49 0.14 -1.99
N LEU A 14 -2.44 0.20 -0.66
CA LEU A 14 -2.66 1.44 0.06
C LEU A 14 -1.61 2.50 -0.30
N MET A 15 -0.35 2.10 -0.37
CA MET A 15 0.71 3.03 -0.77
C MET A 15 0.45 3.61 -2.15
N HIS A 16 0.01 2.76 -3.08
CA HIS A 16 -0.27 3.21 -4.44
C HIS A 16 -1.44 4.20 -4.47
N ILE A 17 -2.51 3.90 -3.75
CA ILE A 17 -3.68 4.79 -3.70
C ILE A 17 -3.29 6.14 -3.10
N ILE A 18 -2.49 6.14 -2.05
CA ILE A 18 -2.06 7.36 -1.38
C ILE A 18 -1.14 8.17 -2.30
N GLU A 19 -0.28 7.52 -3.05
CA GLU A 19 0.58 8.20 -4.00
C GLU A 19 -0.23 8.90 -5.10
N CYS A 20 -1.30 8.24 -5.55
CA CYS A 20 -2.16 8.79 -6.60
C CYS A 20 -3.11 9.87 -6.07
N ASP A 21 -3.55 9.74 -4.83
CA ASP A 21 -4.51 10.67 -4.23
C ASP A 21 -4.31 10.74 -2.71
N SER A 22 -3.52 11.71 -2.28
CA SER A 22 -3.21 11.91 -0.87
C SER A 22 -4.42 12.38 -0.04
N ASN A 23 -5.48 12.81 -0.69
CA ASN A 23 -6.68 13.29 -0.01
C ASN A 23 -7.70 12.19 0.26
N SER A 24 -7.39 10.95 -0.08
CA SER A 24 -8.30 9.84 0.17
C SER A 24 -8.47 9.62 1.67
N SER A 25 -9.73 9.58 2.12
CA SER A 25 -10.05 9.19 3.50
C SER A 25 -9.90 7.69 3.66
N GLN A 26 -9.86 7.22 4.92
CA GLN A 26 -9.83 5.78 5.18
C GLN A 26 -11.04 5.08 4.56
N ARG A 27 -12.21 5.71 4.60
CA ARG A 27 -13.41 5.14 3.98
C ARG A 27 -13.27 5.00 2.48
N GLN A 28 -12.71 6.02 1.83
CA GLN A 28 -12.49 5.97 0.37
C GLN A 28 -11.45 4.90 0.02
N ILE A 29 -10.40 4.79 0.81
CA ILE A 29 -9.39 3.74 0.61
C ILE A 29 -10.03 2.36 0.76
N ALA A 30 -10.87 2.19 1.78
CA ALA A 30 -11.58 0.93 1.99
C ALA A 30 -12.46 0.59 0.78
N GLN A 31 -13.17 1.56 0.24
CA GLN A 31 -14.01 1.35 -0.94
C GLN A 31 -13.18 0.95 -2.16
N LYS A 32 -12.03 1.62 -2.36
CA LYS A 32 -11.17 1.34 -3.51
C LYS A 32 -10.48 -0.02 -3.44
N THR A 33 -10.17 -0.48 -2.23
CA THR A 33 -9.43 -1.73 -2.04
C THR A 33 -10.34 -2.92 -1.77
N GLY A 34 -11.58 -2.68 -1.34
CA GLY A 34 -12.44 -3.75 -0.86
C GLY A 34 -12.12 -4.21 0.54
N LEU A 35 -11.20 -3.56 1.24
CA LEU A 35 -10.85 -3.91 2.61
C LEU A 35 -11.82 -3.24 3.59
N SER A 36 -11.92 -3.79 4.80
CA SER A 36 -12.66 -3.15 5.87
C SER A 36 -11.94 -1.89 6.33
N ILE A 37 -12.68 -0.96 6.93
CA ILE A 37 -12.08 0.25 7.48
C ILE A 37 -11.07 -0.09 8.57
N GLY A 38 -11.36 -1.10 9.39
CA GLY A 38 -10.43 -1.56 10.41
C GLY A 38 -9.12 -2.07 9.82
N LYS A 39 -9.21 -2.82 8.73
CA LYS A 39 -8.00 -3.32 8.05
C LYS A 39 -7.20 -2.18 7.43
N VAL A 40 -7.88 -1.19 6.83
CA VAL A 40 -7.22 0.00 6.30
C VAL A 40 -6.49 0.74 7.41
N ASN A 41 -7.15 0.95 8.53
CA ASN A 41 -6.54 1.63 9.68
C ASN A 41 -5.30 0.88 10.16
N TYR A 42 -5.40 -0.43 10.29
CA TYR A 42 -4.29 -1.28 10.71
C TYR A 42 -3.10 -1.13 9.74
N CYS A 43 -3.36 -1.22 8.44
CA CYS A 43 -2.32 -1.11 7.42
C CYS A 43 -1.67 0.26 7.41
N LEU A 44 -2.47 1.33 7.57
CA LEU A 44 -1.93 2.69 7.62
C LEU A 44 -1.00 2.87 8.82
N LYS A 45 -1.41 2.38 9.99
CA LYS A 45 -0.57 2.47 11.19
C LYS A 45 0.74 1.73 11.00
N ALA A 46 0.70 0.57 10.39
CA ALA A 46 1.92 -0.20 10.13
C ALA A 46 2.86 0.56 9.17
N LEU A 47 2.30 1.15 8.11
CA LEU A 47 3.11 1.90 7.13
C LEU A 47 3.69 3.17 7.73
N VAL A 48 2.96 3.83 8.61
CA VAL A 48 3.49 4.99 9.35
C VAL A 48 4.62 4.54 10.26
N SER A 49 4.45 3.41 10.94
CA SER A 49 5.43 2.88 11.87
C SER A 49 6.78 2.59 11.21
N ILE A 50 6.78 2.07 10.00
CA ILE A 50 8.02 1.76 9.29
C ILE A 50 8.55 2.95 8.48
N GLY A 51 7.86 4.09 8.51
CA GLY A 51 8.33 5.31 7.89
C GLY A 51 8.05 5.45 6.39
N TYR A 52 7.12 4.65 5.85
CA TYR A 52 6.75 4.74 4.43
C TYR A 52 5.67 5.76 4.18
N ILE A 53 4.86 6.06 5.17
CA ILE A 53 3.76 7.03 5.09
C ILE A 53 3.88 7.97 6.28
N LYS A 54 3.53 9.23 6.07
CA LYS A 54 3.35 10.18 7.16
C LYS A 54 1.95 10.76 7.10
N ILE A 55 1.45 11.16 8.25
CA ILE A 55 0.17 11.86 8.35
C ILE A 55 0.47 13.34 8.32
N ASP A 56 -0.18 14.05 7.38
CA ASP A 56 -0.05 15.49 7.28
C ASP A 56 -1.33 16.12 7.80
N ASN A 57 -1.21 16.81 8.92
CA ASN A 57 -2.33 17.55 9.51
C ASN A 57 -2.54 18.90 8.86
N PHE A 58 -1.91 19.13 7.75
CA PHE A 58 -1.89 20.41 7.09
C PHE A 58 -3.21 20.71 6.41
N ASN A 59 -4.30 20.50 7.09
CA ASN A 59 -5.58 20.82 6.53
C ASN A 59 -6.00 22.18 7.04
N LYS A 60 -5.88 23.19 6.19
CA LYS A 60 -6.30 24.55 6.49
C LYS A 60 -7.80 24.72 6.44
N SER A 61 -8.53 23.73 5.97
CA SER A 61 -9.98 23.79 6.04
C SER A 61 -10.42 23.45 7.46
N ASN A 62 -11.59 23.91 7.83
CA ASN A 62 -12.14 23.67 9.17
C ASN A 62 -12.65 22.25 9.36
N GLN A 63 -12.29 21.35 8.47
CA GLN A 63 -12.71 19.96 8.52
C GLN A 63 -11.74 19.20 9.40
N LYS A 64 -12.09 19.03 10.65
CA LYS A 64 -11.24 18.47 11.68
C LYS A 64 -10.89 17.01 11.51
N THR A 65 -11.52 16.31 10.56
CA THR A 65 -11.39 14.86 10.43
C THR A 65 -10.61 14.43 9.21
N ASN A 66 -10.17 15.37 8.40
CA ASN A 66 -9.47 15.03 7.17
C ASN A 66 -7.97 15.07 7.38
N TYR A 67 -7.39 13.89 7.49
CA TYR A 67 -5.95 13.74 7.48
C TYR A 67 -5.51 13.40 6.07
N ALA A 68 -4.48 14.08 5.59
CA ALA A 68 -3.81 13.68 4.37
C ALA A 68 -2.73 12.66 4.72
N TYR A 69 -2.70 11.57 3.97
CA TYR A 69 -1.65 10.58 4.06
C TYR A 69 -0.71 10.78 2.89
N ILE A 70 0.58 10.86 3.17
CA ILE A 70 1.58 11.18 2.15
C ILE A 70 2.67 10.13 2.21
N LEU A 71 3.13 9.66 1.04
CA LEU A 71 4.31 8.82 0.99
C LEU A 71 5.55 9.64 1.33
N THR A 72 6.38 9.10 2.20
CA THR A 72 7.68 9.68 2.49
C THR A 72 8.63 9.38 1.32
N PRO A 73 9.75 10.11 1.20
CA PRO A 73 10.77 9.75 0.19
C PRO A 73 11.21 8.29 0.30
N LYS A 74 11.33 7.77 1.52
CA LYS A 74 11.62 6.36 1.75
C LYS A 74 10.50 5.47 1.21
N GLY A 75 9.25 5.86 1.44
CA GLY A 75 8.09 5.11 0.94
C GLY A 75 8.03 5.06 -0.56
N ILE A 76 8.31 6.18 -1.23
CA ILE A 76 8.33 6.23 -2.69
C ILE A 76 9.39 5.28 -3.25
N LYS A 77 10.59 5.32 -2.70
CA LYS A 77 11.69 4.47 -3.12
C LYS A 77 11.36 3.00 -2.88
N GLU A 78 10.90 2.67 -1.69
CA GLU A 78 10.60 1.28 -1.32
C GLU A 78 9.40 0.74 -2.08
N LYS A 79 8.41 1.57 -2.37
CA LYS A 79 7.26 1.15 -3.18
C LYS A 79 7.72 0.60 -4.53
N ALA A 80 8.66 1.28 -5.19
CA ALA A 80 9.18 0.84 -6.47
C ALA A 80 9.88 -0.52 -6.36
N VAL A 81 10.70 -0.69 -5.32
CA VAL A 81 11.42 -1.95 -5.08
C VAL A 81 10.43 -3.08 -4.79
N ILE A 82 9.50 -2.84 -3.89
CA ILE A 82 8.53 -3.85 -3.44
C ILE A 82 7.61 -4.25 -4.59
N THR A 83 7.18 -3.28 -5.40
CA THR A 83 6.34 -3.58 -6.57
C THR A 83 7.04 -4.56 -7.50
N LYS A 84 8.33 -4.36 -7.77
CA LYS A 84 9.10 -5.29 -8.60
C LYS A 84 9.19 -6.68 -7.98
N GLN A 85 9.35 -6.74 -6.67
CA GLN A 85 9.39 -8.03 -5.96
C GLN A 85 8.06 -8.78 -6.10
N PHE A 86 6.94 -8.08 -5.99
CA PHE A 86 5.63 -8.70 -6.18
C PHE A 86 5.43 -9.15 -7.62
N ILE A 87 5.87 -8.36 -8.59
CA ILE A 87 5.78 -8.74 -10.01
C ILE A 87 6.54 -10.04 -10.24
N ILE A 88 7.75 -10.15 -9.74
CA ILE A 88 8.56 -11.37 -9.89
C ILE A 88 7.85 -12.57 -9.25
N LYS A 89 7.33 -12.37 -8.04
CA LYS A 89 6.61 -13.43 -7.33
C LYS A 89 5.38 -13.88 -8.10
N LYS A 90 4.57 -12.93 -8.57
CA LYS A 90 3.34 -13.23 -9.32
C LYS A 90 3.65 -13.93 -10.63
N LYS A 91 4.74 -13.52 -11.30
CA LYS A 91 5.14 -14.17 -12.54
C LYS A 91 5.53 -15.63 -12.31
N LYS A 92 6.27 -15.90 -11.24
CA LYS A 92 6.61 -17.28 -10.87
C LYS A 92 5.36 -18.12 -10.57
N GLU A 93 4.41 -17.54 -9.86
CA GLU A 93 3.15 -18.21 -9.56
C GLU A 93 2.36 -18.50 -10.85
N TYR A 94 2.31 -17.52 -11.73
CA TYR A 94 1.65 -17.67 -13.03
C TYR A 94 2.31 -18.79 -13.85
N ASP A 95 3.63 -18.77 -13.97
CA ASP A 95 4.37 -19.76 -14.74
C ASP A 95 4.16 -21.16 -14.17
N LYS A 96 4.14 -21.28 -12.85
CA LYS A 96 3.90 -22.53 -12.18
C LYS A 96 2.53 -23.10 -12.53
N LEU A 97 1.49 -22.29 -12.39
CA LEU A 97 0.12 -22.71 -12.70
C LEU A 97 -0.04 -23.05 -14.19
N ASN A 98 0.58 -22.26 -15.02
CA ASN A 98 0.52 -22.49 -16.46
C ASN A 98 1.16 -23.82 -16.84
N SER A 99 2.20 -24.23 -16.13
CA SER A 99 2.86 -25.51 -16.39
C SER A 99 1.94 -26.69 -16.11
N TYR A 100 0.94 -26.52 -15.21
CA TYR A 100 0.00 -27.59 -14.92
C TYR A 100 -0.93 -27.89 -16.09
N ILE A 101 -1.15 -26.91 -16.94
CA ILE A 101 -2.02 -27.07 -18.12
C ILE A 101 -1.29 -27.84 -19.23
N ASN A 102 0.03 -27.76 -19.26
CA ASN A 102 0.83 -28.29 -20.36
C ASN A 102 1.34 -29.70 -20.12
N ILE A 103 0.81 -30.39 -19.14
CA ILE A 103 1.18 -31.79 -18.86
C ILE A 103 0.52 -32.71 -19.88
#